data_66e2001c917cadcc5f34256a17087cf0
#
_entry.id   66e2001c917cadcc5f34256a17087cf0
#
_cell.length_a   1.000
_cell.length_b   1.000
_cell.length_c   1.000
_cell.angle_alpha   90.00
_cell.angle_beta   90.00
_cell.angle_gamma   90.00
#
_symmetry.space_group_name_H-M   'P 1'
#
loop_
_entity.id
_entity.type
_entity.pdbx_description
1 polymer ?
#
loop_
_entity_poly.entity_id
_entity_poly.type
_entity_poly.pdbx_seq_one_letter_code
_entity_poly.pdbx_strand_id
1 'polypeptide(L)'
;VGPLTLTELARNLYQDKGQLSRTVSALTGRKLVAGKRAANGGPHVFLSLTAEGRRWHDRIFDFVAARNQHLLDALAPKERGEVFRLLDKLTAAANTAYVEALAQAAPATDPPRDKRRVNEGARG
;
A
#
# COMPACT_ATOMS: atom_id res chain seq x y z
N VAL A 1 -10.59 8.28 -5.49
CA VAL A 1 -10.37 6.93 -4.97
C VAL A 1 -11.12 6.79 -3.65
N GLY A 2 -11.97 5.80 -3.53
CA GLY A 2 -12.78 5.53 -2.35
C GLY A 2 -11.96 4.96 -1.17
N PRO A 3 -12.62 4.66 -0.05
CA PRO A 3 -11.99 4.02 1.10
C PRO A 3 -11.35 2.68 0.72
N LEU A 4 -10.17 2.39 1.26
CA LEU A 4 -9.40 1.17 1.02
C LEU A 4 -9.08 0.47 2.34
N THR A 5 -9.01 -0.86 2.30
CA THR A 5 -8.42 -1.62 3.40
C THR A 5 -6.89 -1.48 3.40
N LEU A 6 -6.26 -1.77 4.55
CA LEU A 6 -4.79 -1.75 4.63
C LEU A 6 -4.14 -2.70 3.62
N THR A 7 -4.76 -3.87 3.37
CA THR A 7 -4.25 -4.86 2.41
C THR A 7 -4.31 -4.34 0.98
N GLU A 8 -5.42 -3.71 0.59
CA GLU A 8 -5.56 -3.10 -0.73
C GLU A 8 -4.58 -1.93 -0.91
N LEU A 9 -4.44 -1.09 0.12
CA LEU A 9 -3.50 0.02 0.10
C LEU A 9 -2.05 -0.46 -0.04
N ALA A 10 -1.64 -1.49 0.71
CA ALA A 10 -0.31 -2.08 0.61
C ALA A 10 -0.03 -2.64 -0.79
N ARG A 11 -1.03 -3.31 -1.38
CA ARG A 11 -0.94 -3.83 -2.75
C ARG A 11 -0.79 -2.69 -3.77
N ASN A 12 -1.59 -1.65 -3.66
CA ASN A 12 -1.57 -0.52 -4.60
C ASN A 12 -0.26 0.28 -4.53
N LEU A 13 0.35 0.37 -3.35
CA LEU A 13 1.61 1.09 -3.13
C LEU A 13 2.85 0.20 -3.26
N TYR A 14 2.70 -1.10 -3.51
CA TYR A 14 3.81 -2.07 -3.52
C TYR A 14 4.68 -1.98 -2.26
N GLN A 15 4.04 -1.83 -1.09
CA GLN A 15 4.73 -1.67 0.19
C GLN A 15 4.46 -2.85 1.13
N ASP A 16 5.41 -3.07 2.06
CA ASP A 16 5.23 -4.01 3.16
C ASP A 16 4.07 -3.58 4.06
N LYS A 17 3.17 -4.53 4.32
CA LYS A 17 1.96 -4.28 5.12
C LYS A 17 2.27 -3.86 6.56
N GLY A 18 3.33 -4.44 7.15
CA GLY A 18 3.74 -4.12 8.52
C GLY A 18 4.23 -2.68 8.65
N GLN A 19 5.06 -2.24 7.72
CA GLN A 19 5.57 -0.87 7.69
C GLN A 19 4.44 0.13 7.38
N LEU A 20 3.57 -0.20 6.43
CA LEU A 20 2.42 0.63 6.10
C LEU A 20 1.45 0.75 7.28
N SER A 21 1.23 -0.32 8.03
CA SER A 21 0.42 -0.31 9.25
C SER A 21 0.93 0.71 10.28
N ARG A 22 2.24 0.76 10.49
CA ARG A 22 2.86 1.75 11.39
C ARG A 22 2.63 3.19 10.90
N THR A 23 2.81 3.43 9.60
CA THR A 23 2.57 4.74 8.99
C THR A 23 1.10 5.15 9.13
N VAL A 24 0.16 4.25 8.83
CA VAL A 24 -1.28 4.51 8.98
C VAL A 24 -1.65 4.79 10.44
N SER A 25 -1.08 4.03 11.38
CA SER A 25 -1.29 4.28 12.82
C SER A 25 -0.81 5.67 13.25
N ALA A 26 0.34 6.10 12.76
CA ALA A 26 0.86 7.46 13.03
C ALA A 26 -0.06 8.53 12.45
N LEU A 27 -0.55 8.38 11.23
CA LEU A 27 -1.49 9.30 10.59
C LEU A 27 -2.85 9.32 11.29
N THR A 28 -3.32 8.17 11.78
CA THR A 28 -4.55 8.07 12.57
C THR A 28 -4.40 8.78 13.91
N GLY A 29 -3.26 8.64 14.58
CA GLY A 29 -2.92 9.36 15.80
C GLY A 29 -2.92 10.88 15.60
N ARG A 30 -2.53 11.35 14.42
CA ARG A 30 -2.59 12.77 14.02
C ARG A 30 -3.96 13.22 13.50
N LYS A 31 -4.96 12.34 13.53
CA LYS A 31 -6.32 12.58 13.02
C LYS A 31 -6.41 12.92 11.53
N LEU A 32 -5.43 12.50 10.74
CA LEU A 32 -5.41 12.73 9.29
C LEU A 32 -6.07 11.59 8.51
N VAL A 33 -6.08 10.40 9.09
CA VAL A 33 -6.73 9.19 8.55
C VAL A 33 -7.71 8.67 9.59
N ALA A 34 -8.84 8.16 9.13
CA ALA A 34 -9.83 7.47 9.95
C ALA A 34 -10.08 6.06 9.41
N GLY A 35 -10.26 5.10 10.33
CA GLY A 35 -10.69 3.75 10.02
C GLY A 35 -12.17 3.56 10.37
N LYS A 36 -12.94 2.98 9.45
CA LYS A 36 -14.35 2.63 9.66
C LYS A 36 -14.58 1.16 9.36
N ARG A 37 -15.20 0.45 10.26
CA ARG A 37 -15.61 -0.93 10.03
C ARG A 37 -16.73 -1.00 8.99
N ALA A 38 -16.77 -2.11 8.25
CA ALA A 38 -17.84 -2.37 7.30
C ALA A 38 -19.20 -2.37 8.03
N ALA A 39 -20.23 -1.83 7.37
CA ALA A 39 -21.56 -1.71 7.93
C ALA A 39 -22.22 -3.06 8.29
N ASN A 40 -21.78 -4.15 7.63
CA ASN A 40 -22.23 -5.52 7.86
C ASN A 40 -21.52 -6.24 9.02
N GLY A 41 -20.71 -5.52 9.83
CA GLY A 41 -19.98 -6.10 10.96
C GLY A 41 -18.80 -7.00 10.57
N GLY A 42 -18.38 -6.99 9.31
CA GLY A 42 -17.24 -7.77 8.84
C GLY A 42 -15.91 -7.32 9.48
N PRO A 43 -14.85 -8.15 9.39
CA PRO A 43 -13.55 -7.88 10.02
C PRO A 43 -12.75 -6.76 9.33
N HIS A 44 -13.21 -6.28 8.19
CA HIS A 44 -12.50 -5.30 7.38
C HIS A 44 -12.68 -3.89 7.94
N VAL A 45 -11.55 -3.18 8.05
CA VAL A 45 -11.50 -1.75 8.38
C VAL A 45 -11.12 -0.99 7.11
N PHE A 46 -11.98 -0.08 6.71
CA PHE A 46 -11.74 0.81 5.57
C PHE A 46 -11.10 2.10 6.05
N LEU A 47 -10.02 2.48 5.41
CA LEU A 47 -9.26 3.70 5.69
C LEU A 47 -9.68 4.81 4.74
N SER A 48 -9.83 6.00 5.26
CA SER A 48 -10.13 7.21 4.49
C SER A 48 -9.46 8.42 5.08
N LEU A 49 -9.26 9.46 4.29
CA LEU A 49 -8.81 10.75 4.79
C LEU A 49 -9.93 11.41 5.61
N THR A 50 -9.55 12.01 6.72
CA THR A 50 -10.42 12.96 7.43
C THR A 50 -10.51 14.29 6.67
N ALA A 51 -11.39 15.20 7.09
CA ALA A 51 -11.42 16.55 6.52
C ALA A 51 -10.07 17.27 6.70
N GLU A 52 -9.40 17.07 7.85
CA GLU A 52 -8.07 17.61 8.09
C GLU A 52 -7.02 16.93 7.20
N GLY A 53 -7.07 15.60 7.07
CA GLY A 53 -6.19 14.86 6.19
C GLY A 53 -6.32 15.30 4.74
N ARG A 54 -7.53 15.60 4.27
CA ARG A 54 -7.79 16.13 2.94
C ARG A 54 -7.16 17.51 2.74
N ARG A 55 -7.32 18.41 3.70
CA ARG A 55 -6.67 19.74 3.66
C ARG A 55 -5.15 19.63 3.58
N TRP A 56 -4.53 18.72 4.35
CA TRP A 56 -3.11 18.46 4.28
C TRP A 56 -2.69 17.88 2.93
N HIS A 57 -3.44 16.91 2.41
CA HIS A 57 -3.20 16.33 1.09
C HIS A 57 -3.20 17.42 0.00
N ASP A 58 -4.22 18.28 -0.03
CA ASP A 58 -4.35 19.31 -1.04
C ASP A 58 -3.18 20.30 -0.99
N ARG A 59 -2.77 20.73 0.20
CA ARG A 59 -1.60 21.60 0.38
C ARG A 59 -0.30 20.96 -0.10
N ILE A 60 -0.08 19.69 0.21
CA ILE A 60 1.09 18.94 -0.25
C ILE A 60 1.03 18.75 -1.75
N PHE A 61 -0.13 18.43 -2.28
CA PHE A 61 -0.33 18.21 -3.72
C PHE A 61 -0.03 19.48 -4.52
N ASP A 62 -0.52 20.62 -4.09
CA ASP A 62 -0.25 21.91 -4.73
C ASP A 62 1.25 22.22 -4.74
N PHE A 63 1.93 21.99 -3.62
CA PHE A 63 3.37 22.17 -3.54
C PHE A 63 4.14 21.22 -4.47
N VAL A 64 3.78 19.94 -4.50
CA VAL A 64 4.40 18.93 -5.37
C VAL A 64 4.12 19.24 -6.83
N ALA A 65 2.89 19.63 -7.18
CA ALA A 65 2.52 19.99 -8.54
C ALA A 65 3.30 21.20 -9.05
N ALA A 66 3.44 22.24 -8.24
CA ALA A 66 4.24 23.42 -8.59
C ALA A 66 5.73 23.06 -8.80
N ARG A 67 6.29 22.23 -7.93
CA ARG A 67 7.65 21.73 -8.07
C ARG A 67 7.84 20.89 -9.34
N ASN A 68 6.92 19.98 -9.62
CA ASN A 68 6.96 19.14 -10.81
C ASN A 68 6.84 19.99 -12.07
N GLN A 69 5.98 21.00 -12.08
CA GLN A 69 5.86 21.91 -13.20
C GLN A 69 7.18 22.64 -13.48
N HIS A 70 7.84 23.13 -12.45
CA HIS A 70 9.15 23.77 -12.58
C HIS A 70 10.21 22.84 -13.18
N LEU A 71 10.21 21.56 -12.79
CA LEU A 71 11.11 20.56 -13.38
C LEU A 71 10.77 20.28 -14.85
N LEU A 72 9.47 20.19 -15.16
CA LEU A 72 9.01 19.94 -16.53
C LEU A 72 9.27 21.13 -17.47
N ASP A 73 9.29 22.35 -16.95
CA ASP A 73 9.58 23.57 -17.73
C ASP A 73 11.03 23.63 -18.22
N ALA A 74 11.93 22.86 -17.59
CA ALA A 74 13.30 22.67 -18.07
C ALA A 74 13.39 21.82 -19.35
N LEU A 75 12.30 21.14 -19.74
CA LEU A 75 12.24 20.23 -20.88
C LEU A 75 11.36 20.81 -22.00
N ALA A 76 11.81 20.62 -23.25
CA ALA A 76 10.97 20.90 -24.41
C ALA A 76 9.73 19.94 -24.43
N PRO A 77 8.62 20.33 -25.09
CA PRO A 77 7.41 19.50 -25.12
C PRO A 77 7.62 18.05 -25.59
N LYS A 78 8.47 17.84 -26.59
CA LYS A 78 8.83 16.49 -27.08
C LYS A 78 9.61 15.68 -26.03
N GLU A 79 10.51 16.32 -25.31
CA GLU A 79 11.32 15.70 -24.26
C GLU A 79 10.46 15.29 -23.06
N ARG A 80 9.43 16.08 -22.71
CA ARG A 80 8.46 15.73 -21.67
C ARG A 80 7.75 14.42 -22.00
N GLY A 81 7.25 14.28 -23.24
CA GLY A 81 6.60 13.05 -23.70
C GLY A 81 7.52 11.84 -23.63
N GLU A 82 8.78 12.00 -24.02
CA GLU A 82 9.77 10.94 -23.97
C GLU A 82 10.12 10.53 -22.53
N VAL A 83 10.28 11.49 -21.62
CA VAL A 83 10.52 11.22 -20.19
C VAL A 83 9.36 10.43 -19.59
N PHE A 84 8.10 10.82 -19.81
CA PHE A 84 6.94 10.09 -19.32
C PHE A 84 6.89 8.67 -19.89
N ARG A 85 7.13 8.51 -21.16
CA ARG A 85 7.18 7.18 -21.80
C ARG A 85 8.24 6.27 -21.19
N LEU A 86 9.42 6.82 -20.89
CA LEU A 86 10.53 6.06 -20.27
C LEU A 86 10.22 5.74 -18.80
N LEU A 87 9.64 6.67 -18.05
CA LEU A 87 9.21 6.45 -16.67
C LEU A 87 8.14 5.36 -16.59
N ASP A 88 7.17 5.34 -17.48
CA ASP A 88 6.15 4.29 -17.54
C ASP A 88 6.78 2.91 -17.77
N LYS A 89 7.76 2.82 -18.67
CA LYS A 89 8.51 1.58 -18.89
C LYS A 89 9.28 1.11 -17.66
N LEU A 90 9.95 2.03 -16.98
CA LEU A 90 10.70 1.71 -15.75
C LEU A 90 9.76 1.31 -14.61
N THR A 91 8.64 2.00 -14.46
CA THR A 91 7.62 1.68 -13.46
C THR A 91 7.04 0.28 -13.69
N ALA A 92 6.69 -0.06 -14.92
CA ALA A 92 6.20 -1.39 -15.27
C ALA A 92 7.23 -2.48 -14.94
N ALA A 93 8.49 -2.27 -15.30
CA ALA A 93 9.58 -3.21 -15.02
C ALA A 93 9.83 -3.36 -13.51
N ALA A 94 9.83 -2.26 -12.76
CA ALA A 94 10.00 -2.27 -11.31
C ALA A 94 8.86 -3.00 -10.59
N ASN A 95 7.62 -2.79 -11.03
CA ASN A 95 6.45 -3.47 -10.49
C ASN A 95 6.51 -4.97 -10.72
N THR A 96 6.90 -5.41 -11.91
CA THR A 96 7.08 -6.84 -12.23
C THR A 96 8.16 -7.45 -11.34
N ALA A 97 9.33 -6.83 -11.23
CA ALA A 97 10.43 -7.30 -10.39
C ALA A 97 10.03 -7.38 -8.90
N TYR A 98 9.26 -6.42 -8.41
CA TYR A 98 8.76 -6.40 -7.04
C TYR A 98 7.79 -7.55 -6.76
N VAL A 99 6.83 -7.79 -7.66
CA VAL A 99 5.88 -8.91 -7.54
C VAL A 99 6.59 -10.25 -7.56
N GLU A 100 7.57 -10.44 -8.45
CA GLU A 100 8.38 -11.65 -8.51
C GLU A 100 9.20 -11.87 -7.24
N ALA A 101 9.81 -10.82 -6.69
CA ALA A 101 10.57 -10.89 -5.45
C ALA A 101 9.66 -11.27 -4.25
N LEU A 102 8.45 -10.72 -4.17
CA LEU A 102 7.47 -11.09 -3.15
C LEU A 102 7.04 -12.56 -3.27
N ALA A 103 6.83 -13.05 -4.47
CA ALA A 103 6.46 -14.45 -4.70
C ALA A 103 7.57 -15.41 -4.27
N GLN A 104 8.83 -15.04 -4.45
CA GLN A 104 10.00 -15.83 -4.01
C GLN A 104 10.24 -15.74 -2.50
N ALA A 105 9.90 -14.61 -1.87
CA ALA A 105 10.06 -14.40 -0.43
C ALA A 105 8.90 -14.96 0.40
N ALA A 106 7.79 -15.38 -0.21
CA ALA A 106 6.68 -16.00 0.49
C ALA A 106 7.17 -17.30 1.17
N PRO A 107 6.98 -17.46 2.50
CA PRO A 107 7.36 -18.70 3.17
C PRO A 107 6.59 -19.85 2.55
N ALA A 108 7.28 -20.95 2.26
CA ALA A 108 6.64 -22.20 1.87
C ALA A 108 5.55 -22.50 2.92
N THR A 109 4.31 -22.65 2.47
CA THR A 109 3.19 -23.01 3.35
C THR A 109 3.58 -24.30 4.08
N ASP A 110 3.81 -24.18 5.38
CA ASP A 110 4.03 -25.36 6.24
C ASP A 110 2.85 -26.31 6.01
N PRO A 111 3.08 -27.58 5.66
CA PRO A 111 2.00 -28.52 5.50
C PRO A 111 1.18 -28.56 6.80
N PRO A 112 -0.15 -28.73 6.72
CA PRO A 112 -0.99 -28.72 7.92
C PRO A 112 -0.46 -29.76 8.90
N ARG A 113 -0.06 -29.33 10.10
CA ARG A 113 0.36 -30.22 11.20
C ARG A 113 -0.80 -31.20 11.42
N ASP A 114 -0.55 -32.45 11.09
CA ASP A 114 -1.48 -33.57 11.36
C ASP A 114 -1.72 -33.65 12.88
N LYS A 115 -2.90 -33.18 13.31
CA LYS A 115 -3.35 -33.21 14.70
C LYS A 115 -3.70 -34.62 15.20
N ARG A 116 -3.30 -35.69 14.49
CA ARG A 116 -3.65 -37.06 14.85
C ARG A 116 -2.65 -37.81 15.70
N ARG A 117 -1.65 -37.15 16.31
CA ARG A 117 -0.65 -37.81 17.17
C ARG A 117 -0.66 -37.33 18.63
N VAL A 118 -1.82 -37.09 19.22
CA VAL A 118 -1.90 -36.80 20.67
C VAL A 118 -3.07 -37.56 21.29
N ASN A 119 -3.22 -38.85 21.03
CA ASN A 119 -4.16 -39.64 21.81
C ASN A 119 -3.84 -41.14 21.92
N GLU A 120 -2.57 -41.51 21.92
CA GLU A 120 -2.14 -42.87 22.26
C GLU A 120 -1.09 -42.86 23.40
N GLY A 121 -1.49 -42.39 24.55
CA GLY A 121 -0.57 -42.36 25.72
C GLY A 121 -1.27 -42.29 27.05
N ALA A 122 -2.55 -42.63 27.13
CA ALA A 122 -3.26 -42.64 28.43
C ALA A 122 -4.16 -43.87 28.55
N ARG A 123 -3.60 -45.07 28.47
CA ARG A 123 -4.11 -46.31 29.05
C ARG A 123 -2.97 -47.27 29.32
N GLY A 124 -2.49 -47.25 30.52
CA GLY A 124 -1.59 -48.19 31.13
C GLY A 124 -1.57 -47.94 32.60
#